data_3bc74c5013be4c49f97e8702f5168b5b
#
_entry.id   3bc74c5013be4c49f97e8702f5168b5b
#
_cell.length_a   1.000
_cell.length_b   1.000
_cell.length_c   1.000
_cell.angle_alpha   90.00
_cell.angle_beta   90.00
_cell.angle_gamma   90.00
#
_symmetry.space_group_name_H-M   'P 1'
#
loop_
_entity.id
_entity.type
_entity.pdbx_description
1 polymer ?
#
loop_
_entity_poly.entity_id
_entity_poly.type
_entity_poly.pdbx_seq_one_letter_code
_entity_poly.pdbx_strand_id
1 'polypeptide(L)'
;MIDYTTLKHQADGTPTWDAFLGIILKVAAERQNWQSSELIQRTLEEANLPQNMLQMRYPQKSHDFVMRNRGSFALSDLAISGLLDRPERGLYLPTSRGQELSKEYGINITRTLIHNEPAYKKYKQEKSNQKKNRQKRENKDLAESQIKEWFNQQNEKTQDELLNHLVKMNPYKFENLMVQLLSVMGYKGDEGQALVTQKSNDHGIDGIINQDPLGLQKVYLQVKRYAPDNSVQMPEITAFSGSIKLKHADRGVFITTSTFTQGAINAAKDLNITLVNGEMLTNLMIQYQVGVEVKEHYMTYKIDGNMF
;
A
#
# COMPACT_ATOMS: atom_id res chain seq x y z
N MET A 1 -13.99 -54.75 -5.52
CA MET A 1 -14.44 -53.85 -4.44
C MET A 1 -13.55 -54.13 -3.22
N ILE A 2 -13.12 -53.07 -2.59
CA ILE A 2 -12.21 -53.10 -1.42
C ILE A 2 -13.09 -53.24 -0.16
N ASP A 3 -12.61 -53.98 0.83
CA ASP A 3 -13.22 -53.97 2.15
C ASP A 3 -12.81 -52.68 2.88
N TYR A 4 -13.78 -51.73 3.04
CA TYR A 4 -13.51 -50.45 3.65
C TYR A 4 -12.99 -50.56 5.11
N THR A 5 -13.31 -51.66 5.81
CA THR A 5 -12.82 -51.86 7.19
C THR A 5 -11.33 -52.06 7.28
N THR A 6 -10.66 -52.39 6.17
CA THR A 6 -9.20 -52.51 6.07
C THR A 6 -8.47 -51.20 5.83
N LEU A 7 -9.22 -50.15 5.52
CA LEU A 7 -8.67 -48.81 5.28
C LEU A 7 -8.21 -48.18 6.61
N LYS A 8 -7.33 -47.19 6.52
CA LYS A 8 -6.95 -46.39 7.67
C LYS A 8 -8.11 -45.46 8.10
N HIS A 9 -8.50 -45.56 9.39
CA HIS A 9 -9.63 -44.83 9.95
C HIS A 9 -9.22 -43.77 10.96
N GLN A 10 -10.08 -42.77 11.15
CA GLN A 10 -10.04 -41.84 12.27
C GLN A 10 -10.73 -42.45 13.51
N ALA A 11 -10.67 -41.75 14.65
CA ALA A 11 -11.30 -42.19 15.90
C ALA A 11 -12.83 -42.31 15.79
N ASP A 12 -13.47 -41.61 14.85
CA ASP A 12 -14.91 -41.70 14.57
C ASP A 12 -15.30 -42.87 13.66
N GLY A 13 -14.36 -43.76 13.33
CA GLY A 13 -14.57 -44.92 12.45
C GLY A 13 -14.65 -44.59 10.96
N THR A 14 -14.44 -43.34 10.54
CA THR A 14 -14.45 -42.96 9.12
C THR A 14 -13.05 -43.06 8.49
N PRO A 15 -12.91 -43.47 7.20
CA PRO A 15 -11.61 -43.52 6.53
C PRO A 15 -10.94 -42.17 6.52
N THR A 16 -9.63 -42.12 6.76
CA THR A 16 -8.82 -40.87 6.62
C THR A 16 -8.69 -40.49 5.16
N TRP A 17 -8.34 -39.19 4.87
CA TRP A 17 -8.17 -38.77 3.49
C TRP A 17 -7.04 -39.52 2.76
N ASP A 18 -5.95 -39.87 3.46
CA ASP A 18 -4.82 -40.60 2.92
C ASP A 18 -5.13 -42.11 2.65
N ALA A 19 -6.21 -42.62 3.20
CA ALA A 19 -6.71 -43.97 2.87
C ALA A 19 -7.19 -44.12 1.41
N PHE A 20 -7.54 -42.97 0.76
CA PHE A 20 -7.98 -42.96 -0.64
C PHE A 20 -6.85 -42.90 -1.66
N LEU A 21 -5.59 -42.66 -1.26
CA LEU A 21 -4.45 -42.48 -2.17
C LEU A 21 -4.26 -43.65 -3.14
N GLY A 22 -4.13 -44.86 -2.62
CA GLY A 22 -3.93 -46.05 -3.45
C GLY A 22 -5.16 -46.42 -4.29
N ILE A 23 -6.37 -46.16 -3.75
CA ILE A 23 -7.62 -46.41 -4.48
C ILE A 23 -7.72 -45.49 -5.66
N ILE A 24 -7.42 -44.17 -5.50
CA ILE A 24 -7.45 -43.18 -6.59
C ILE A 24 -6.45 -43.58 -7.69
N LEU A 25 -5.22 -43.96 -7.37
CA LEU A 25 -4.25 -44.36 -8.38
C LEU A 25 -4.66 -45.61 -9.14
N LYS A 26 -5.26 -46.58 -8.41
CA LYS A 26 -5.82 -47.80 -9.04
C LYS A 26 -6.92 -47.44 -10.04
N VAL A 27 -7.90 -46.63 -9.62
CA VAL A 27 -9.02 -46.18 -10.46
C VAL A 27 -8.52 -45.32 -11.63
N ALA A 28 -7.58 -44.40 -11.37
CA ALA A 28 -7.03 -43.53 -12.39
C ALA A 28 -6.39 -44.32 -13.55
N ALA A 29 -5.81 -45.50 -13.28
CA ALA A 29 -5.23 -46.35 -14.30
C ALA A 29 -6.25 -47.02 -15.24
N GLU A 30 -7.55 -46.97 -14.94
CA GLU A 30 -8.60 -47.58 -15.77
C GLU A 30 -8.80 -46.85 -17.12
N ARG A 31 -8.49 -45.54 -17.20
CA ARG A 31 -8.56 -44.72 -18.44
C ARG A 31 -7.61 -43.53 -18.44
N GLN A 32 -7.41 -42.95 -19.63
CA GLN A 32 -6.38 -41.89 -19.86
C GLN A 32 -6.72 -40.52 -19.25
N ASN A 33 -7.99 -40.19 -19.04
CA ASN A 33 -8.41 -38.91 -18.50
C ASN A 33 -9.62 -39.05 -17.58
N TRP A 34 -9.69 -38.14 -16.59
CA TRP A 34 -10.74 -38.13 -15.60
C TRP A 34 -11.13 -36.73 -15.21
N GLN A 35 -12.45 -36.47 -15.18
CA GLN A 35 -12.94 -35.30 -14.45
C GLN A 35 -12.85 -35.58 -12.93
N SER A 36 -12.48 -34.57 -12.14
CA SER A 36 -12.25 -34.73 -10.70
C SER A 36 -13.45 -35.33 -9.97
N SER A 37 -14.68 -34.93 -10.31
CA SER A 37 -15.92 -35.43 -9.73
C SER A 37 -16.14 -36.91 -10.03
N GLU A 38 -15.85 -37.32 -11.26
CA GLU A 38 -15.98 -38.72 -11.70
C GLU A 38 -14.94 -39.61 -11.03
N LEU A 39 -13.67 -39.18 -10.99
CA LEU A 39 -12.59 -39.95 -10.35
C LEU A 39 -12.87 -40.15 -8.87
N ILE A 40 -13.33 -39.11 -8.18
CA ILE A 40 -13.70 -39.21 -6.76
C ILE A 40 -14.91 -40.14 -6.59
N GLN A 41 -15.94 -39.99 -7.42
CA GLN A 41 -17.13 -40.85 -7.35
C GLN A 41 -16.74 -42.32 -7.55
N ARG A 42 -16.00 -42.63 -8.60
CA ARG A 42 -15.54 -44.00 -8.90
C ARG A 42 -14.63 -44.58 -7.80
N THR A 43 -13.79 -43.68 -7.17
CA THR A 43 -12.97 -44.06 -6.01
C THR A 43 -13.80 -44.46 -4.80
N LEU A 44 -14.88 -43.71 -4.51
CA LEU A 44 -15.80 -44.04 -3.39
C LEU A 44 -16.60 -45.32 -3.63
N GLU A 45 -16.97 -45.59 -4.86
CA GLU A 45 -17.59 -46.86 -5.27
C GLU A 45 -16.63 -48.04 -5.08
N GLU A 46 -15.38 -47.90 -5.54
CA GLU A 46 -14.34 -48.93 -5.38
C GLU A 46 -14.01 -49.18 -3.89
N ALA A 47 -14.03 -48.13 -3.06
CA ALA A 47 -13.86 -48.22 -1.63
C ALA A 47 -14.98 -48.91 -0.88
N ASN A 48 -16.15 -49.13 -1.55
CA ASN A 48 -17.32 -49.85 -1.03
C ASN A 48 -17.78 -49.33 0.35
N LEU A 49 -17.90 -48.00 0.48
CA LEU A 49 -18.29 -47.36 1.75
C LEU A 49 -19.77 -47.53 2.04
N PRO A 50 -20.19 -47.72 3.31
CA PRO A 50 -21.57 -47.72 3.72
C PRO A 50 -22.31 -46.43 3.37
N GLN A 51 -23.62 -46.49 3.06
CA GLN A 51 -24.44 -45.35 2.66
C GLN A 51 -24.45 -44.21 3.67
N ASN A 52 -24.44 -44.51 4.97
CA ASN A 52 -24.40 -43.50 6.02
C ASN A 52 -23.07 -42.68 5.96
N MET A 53 -21.95 -43.29 5.60
CA MET A 53 -20.68 -42.57 5.42
C MET A 53 -20.70 -41.74 4.15
N LEU A 54 -21.23 -42.23 3.06
CA LEU A 54 -21.36 -41.47 1.80
C LEU A 54 -22.22 -40.23 1.93
N GLN A 55 -23.23 -40.27 2.79
CA GLN A 55 -24.17 -39.17 3.05
C GLN A 55 -23.72 -38.24 4.18
N MET A 56 -22.61 -38.55 4.88
CA MET A 56 -22.10 -37.74 5.97
C MET A 56 -21.67 -36.36 5.49
N ARG A 57 -22.14 -35.32 6.19
CA ARG A 57 -21.82 -33.89 5.90
C ARG A 57 -21.10 -33.22 7.04
N TYR A 58 -20.34 -32.17 6.74
CA TYR A 58 -19.73 -31.34 7.78
C TYR A 58 -20.80 -30.53 8.53
N PRO A 59 -20.76 -30.47 9.87
CA PRO A 59 -21.77 -29.74 10.67
C PRO A 59 -21.90 -28.26 10.30
N GLN A 60 -20.79 -27.62 9.92
CA GLN A 60 -20.74 -26.19 9.58
C GLN A 60 -20.93 -25.88 8.09
N LYS A 61 -20.97 -26.91 7.20
CA LYS A 61 -21.03 -26.78 5.74
C LYS A 61 -22.02 -27.83 5.20
N SER A 62 -23.30 -27.48 5.24
CA SER A 62 -24.40 -28.40 4.90
C SER A 62 -24.36 -28.97 3.48
N HIS A 63 -23.57 -28.36 2.56
CA HIS A 63 -23.48 -28.80 1.17
C HIS A 63 -22.31 -29.73 0.87
N ASP A 64 -21.29 -29.84 1.78
CA ASP A 64 -20.08 -30.59 1.52
C ASP A 64 -20.14 -31.99 2.15
N PHE A 65 -20.03 -33.01 1.32
CA PHE A 65 -19.93 -34.40 1.77
C PHE A 65 -18.50 -34.71 2.25
N VAL A 66 -18.39 -35.29 3.46
CA VAL A 66 -17.09 -35.58 4.12
C VAL A 66 -16.21 -36.48 3.26
N MET A 67 -16.75 -37.58 2.72
CA MET A 67 -15.97 -38.54 1.94
C MET A 67 -15.50 -37.96 0.60
N ARG A 68 -16.37 -37.17 -0.09
CA ARG A 68 -15.97 -36.49 -1.33
C ARG A 68 -14.85 -35.46 -1.08
N ASN A 69 -14.93 -34.74 0.01
CA ASN A 69 -13.92 -33.76 0.39
C ASN A 69 -12.55 -34.45 0.69
N ARG A 70 -12.57 -35.57 1.42
CA ARG A 70 -11.37 -36.38 1.67
C ARG A 70 -10.77 -36.94 0.39
N GLY A 71 -11.60 -37.43 -0.54
CA GLY A 71 -11.15 -37.82 -1.88
C GLY A 71 -10.49 -36.67 -2.65
N SER A 72 -11.06 -35.47 -2.55
CA SER A 72 -10.47 -34.25 -3.17
C SER A 72 -9.10 -33.89 -2.60
N PHE A 73 -8.90 -34.03 -1.29
CA PHE A 73 -7.57 -33.83 -0.68
C PHE A 73 -6.56 -34.86 -1.17
N ALA A 74 -6.92 -36.14 -1.19
CA ALA A 74 -6.06 -37.21 -1.68
C ALA A 74 -5.70 -36.99 -3.17
N LEU A 75 -6.66 -36.63 -4.00
CA LEU A 75 -6.49 -36.31 -5.41
C LEU A 75 -5.50 -35.14 -5.63
N SER A 76 -5.66 -34.07 -4.83
CA SER A 76 -4.76 -32.92 -4.86
C SER A 76 -3.31 -33.28 -4.46
N ASP A 77 -3.13 -34.10 -3.42
CA ASP A 77 -1.82 -34.52 -2.93
C ASP A 77 -1.09 -35.44 -3.94
N LEU A 78 -1.85 -36.32 -4.61
CA LEU A 78 -1.31 -37.15 -5.71
C LEU A 78 -0.84 -36.29 -6.91
N ALA A 79 -1.58 -35.25 -7.25
CA ALA A 79 -1.17 -34.33 -8.32
C ALA A 79 0.08 -33.52 -7.93
N ILE A 80 0.15 -33.00 -6.70
CA ILE A 80 1.32 -32.30 -6.17
C ILE A 80 2.55 -33.20 -6.13
N SER A 81 2.35 -34.50 -5.85
CA SER A 81 3.42 -35.50 -5.82
C SER A 81 3.85 -35.99 -7.22
N GLY A 82 3.18 -35.52 -8.28
CA GLY A 82 3.47 -35.91 -9.67
C GLY A 82 3.00 -37.33 -10.03
N LEU A 83 2.15 -37.93 -9.22
CA LEU A 83 1.57 -39.27 -9.46
C LEU A 83 0.31 -39.23 -10.33
N LEU A 84 -0.32 -38.08 -10.37
CA LEU A 84 -1.32 -37.68 -11.37
C LEU A 84 -0.88 -36.38 -12.00
N ASP A 85 -1.11 -36.20 -13.32
CA ASP A 85 -0.96 -34.93 -13.97
C ASP A 85 -2.28 -34.16 -13.92
N ARG A 86 -2.20 -32.82 -13.88
CA ARG A 86 -3.33 -31.92 -13.87
C ARG A 86 -3.12 -30.79 -14.88
N PRO A 87 -3.33 -31.05 -16.19
CA PRO A 87 -3.06 -30.10 -17.24
C PRO A 87 -3.97 -28.86 -17.16
N GLU A 88 -5.18 -29.03 -16.66
CA GLU A 88 -6.14 -27.95 -16.43
C GLU A 88 -7.02 -28.18 -15.20
N ARG A 89 -7.78 -27.17 -14.80
CA ARG A 89 -8.64 -27.25 -13.61
C ARG A 89 -9.72 -28.35 -13.77
N GLY A 90 -9.69 -29.33 -12.91
CA GLY A 90 -10.70 -30.41 -12.85
C GLY A 90 -10.34 -31.64 -13.70
N LEU A 91 -9.34 -31.60 -14.56
CA LEU A 91 -8.89 -32.73 -15.39
C LEU A 91 -7.66 -33.38 -14.78
N TYR A 92 -7.67 -34.70 -14.68
CA TYR A 92 -6.57 -35.50 -14.13
C TYR A 92 -6.19 -36.63 -15.09
N LEU A 93 -4.89 -36.87 -15.24
CA LEU A 93 -4.30 -37.89 -16.11
C LEU A 93 -3.40 -38.80 -15.27
N PRO A 94 -3.42 -40.13 -15.44
CA PRO A 94 -2.48 -41.01 -14.79
C PRO A 94 -1.07 -40.81 -15.34
N THR A 95 -0.07 -40.63 -14.45
CA THR A 95 1.34 -40.58 -14.87
C THR A 95 1.97 -41.99 -14.84
N SER A 96 3.05 -42.20 -15.60
CA SER A 96 3.81 -43.48 -15.56
C SER A 96 4.25 -43.79 -14.14
N ARG A 97 4.72 -42.77 -13.39
CA ARG A 97 5.16 -42.97 -12.00
C ARG A 97 4.00 -43.33 -11.07
N GLY A 98 2.81 -42.74 -11.24
CA GLY A 98 1.61 -43.10 -10.49
C GLY A 98 1.17 -44.52 -10.78
N GLN A 99 1.26 -44.99 -12.03
CA GLN A 99 0.95 -46.37 -12.42
C GLN A 99 1.95 -47.39 -11.86
N GLU A 100 3.25 -47.03 -11.85
CA GLU A 100 4.30 -47.89 -11.23
C GLU A 100 4.02 -48.10 -9.74
N LEU A 101 3.81 -46.99 -8.98
CA LEU A 101 3.51 -47.10 -7.55
C LEU A 101 2.21 -47.82 -7.27
N SER A 102 1.20 -47.65 -8.11
CA SER A 102 -0.08 -48.37 -8.01
C SER A 102 0.11 -49.87 -8.17
N LYS A 103 0.99 -50.32 -9.10
CA LYS A 103 1.32 -51.75 -9.29
C LYS A 103 2.12 -52.31 -8.14
N GLU A 104 3.08 -51.55 -7.60
CA GLU A 104 3.99 -51.97 -6.56
C GLU A 104 3.31 -52.07 -5.17
N TYR A 105 2.55 -51.05 -4.80
CA TYR A 105 1.97 -50.93 -3.43
C TYR A 105 0.45 -51.15 -3.39
N GLY A 106 -0.24 -51.13 -4.54
CA GLY A 106 -1.68 -51.29 -4.59
C GLY A 106 -2.43 -50.23 -3.77
N ILE A 107 -3.30 -50.68 -2.88
CA ILE A 107 -4.06 -49.78 -1.98
C ILE A 107 -3.24 -49.29 -0.77
N ASN A 108 -2.05 -49.88 -0.52
CA ASN A 108 -1.21 -49.58 0.64
C ASN A 108 -0.33 -48.32 0.45
N ILE A 109 -0.63 -47.49 -0.50
CA ILE A 109 0.07 -46.22 -0.72
C ILE A 109 -0.19 -45.27 0.46
N THR A 110 0.90 -44.84 1.12
CA THR A 110 0.84 -43.99 2.29
C THR A 110 1.21 -42.55 1.95
N ARG A 111 0.77 -41.62 2.79
CA ARG A 111 1.18 -40.21 2.73
C ARG A 111 2.72 -40.06 2.73
N THR A 112 3.43 -40.82 3.57
CA THR A 112 4.88 -40.75 3.64
C THR A 112 5.53 -41.12 2.31
N LEU A 113 4.99 -42.15 1.62
CA LEU A 113 5.49 -42.59 0.34
C LEU A 113 5.36 -41.47 -0.71
N ILE A 114 4.18 -40.92 -0.88
CA ILE A 114 3.94 -39.85 -1.89
C ILE A 114 4.67 -38.55 -1.56
N HIS A 115 4.85 -38.22 -0.29
CA HIS A 115 5.60 -37.00 0.12
C HIS A 115 7.14 -37.19 -0.04
N ASN A 116 7.62 -38.38 -0.28
CA ASN A 116 9.02 -38.65 -0.62
C ASN A 116 9.31 -38.46 -2.11
N GLU A 117 8.28 -38.37 -2.97
CA GLU A 117 8.47 -38.13 -4.40
C GLU A 117 9.15 -36.78 -4.66
N PRO A 118 10.05 -36.72 -5.67
CA PRO A 118 10.79 -35.48 -6.01
C PRO A 118 9.91 -34.26 -6.23
N ALA A 119 8.78 -34.45 -6.90
CA ALA A 119 7.82 -33.39 -7.19
C ALA A 119 7.25 -32.76 -5.92
N TYR A 120 6.89 -33.57 -4.91
CA TYR A 120 6.40 -33.06 -3.63
C TYR A 120 7.47 -32.30 -2.84
N LYS A 121 8.72 -32.83 -2.81
CA LYS A 121 9.84 -32.13 -2.17
C LYS A 121 10.10 -30.77 -2.77
N LYS A 122 10.10 -30.68 -4.12
CA LYS A 122 10.25 -29.43 -4.86
C LYS A 122 9.13 -28.44 -4.50
N TYR A 123 7.87 -28.87 -4.55
CA TYR A 123 6.72 -28.05 -4.18
C TYR A 123 6.83 -27.49 -2.75
N LYS A 124 7.21 -28.32 -1.78
CA LYS A 124 7.38 -27.91 -0.39
C LYS A 124 8.49 -26.86 -0.23
N GLN A 125 9.58 -27.00 -0.97
CA GLN A 125 10.70 -26.06 -0.96
C GLN A 125 10.28 -24.71 -1.58
N GLU A 126 9.59 -24.73 -2.72
CA GLU A 126 9.06 -23.52 -3.37
C GLU A 126 8.09 -22.77 -2.47
N LYS A 127 7.15 -23.48 -1.85
CA LYS A 127 6.20 -22.90 -0.91
C LYS A 127 6.85 -22.29 0.34
N SER A 128 7.90 -22.94 0.85
CA SER A 128 8.70 -22.39 1.95
C SER A 128 9.42 -21.11 1.56
N ASN A 129 10.02 -21.08 0.36
CA ASN A 129 10.70 -19.91 -0.16
C ASN A 129 9.73 -18.74 -0.42
N GLN A 130 8.55 -19.02 -0.99
CA GLN A 130 7.49 -18.01 -1.16
C GLN A 130 7.05 -17.42 0.18
N LYS A 131 6.86 -18.24 1.22
CA LYS A 131 6.49 -17.77 2.56
C LYS A 131 7.58 -16.87 3.17
N LYS A 132 8.87 -17.28 3.06
CA LYS A 132 10.01 -16.48 3.53
C LYS A 132 10.10 -15.14 2.79
N ASN A 133 9.93 -15.14 1.46
CA ASN A 133 9.96 -13.93 0.64
C ASN A 133 8.82 -12.97 0.96
N ARG A 134 7.61 -13.50 1.20
CA ARG A 134 6.46 -12.71 1.63
C ARG A 134 6.71 -12.05 2.98
N GLN A 135 7.19 -12.81 3.96
CA GLN A 135 7.49 -12.30 5.30
C GLN A 135 8.60 -11.24 5.28
N LYS A 136 9.62 -11.42 4.40
CA LYS A 136 10.70 -10.43 4.21
C LYS A 136 10.17 -9.11 3.58
N ARG A 137 9.21 -9.21 2.64
CA ARG A 137 8.54 -8.02 2.06
C ARG A 137 7.70 -7.29 3.09
N GLU A 138 6.84 -8.01 3.82
CA GLU A 138 5.99 -7.44 4.89
C GLU A 138 6.82 -6.72 5.96
N ASN A 139 7.95 -7.30 6.39
CA ASN A 139 8.86 -6.67 7.35
C ASN A 139 9.56 -5.42 6.77
N LYS A 140 9.91 -5.44 5.49
CA LYS A 140 10.50 -4.27 4.82
C LYS A 140 9.49 -3.14 4.72
N ASP A 141 8.27 -3.42 4.26
CA ASP A 141 7.21 -2.43 4.12
C ASP A 141 6.84 -1.81 5.48
N LEU A 142 6.83 -2.61 6.55
CA LEU A 142 6.62 -2.13 7.92
C LEU A 142 7.75 -1.20 8.38
N ALA A 143 9.00 -1.57 8.13
CA ALA A 143 10.14 -0.72 8.49
C ALA A 143 10.15 0.60 7.72
N GLU A 144 9.85 0.59 6.42
CA GLU A 144 9.73 1.79 5.60
C GLU A 144 8.59 2.69 6.09
N SER A 145 7.46 2.12 6.49
CA SER A 145 6.33 2.86 7.07
C SER A 145 6.71 3.52 8.40
N GLN A 146 7.40 2.81 9.29
CA GLN A 146 7.85 3.34 10.58
C GLN A 146 8.86 4.48 10.42
N ILE A 147 9.78 4.36 9.46
CA ILE A 147 10.74 5.42 9.14
C ILE A 147 10.00 6.67 8.64
N LYS A 148 9.04 6.50 7.72
CA LYS A 148 8.25 7.60 7.18
C LYS A 148 7.44 8.31 8.26
N GLU A 149 6.82 7.55 9.16
CA GLU A 149 6.07 8.09 10.28
C GLU A 149 6.96 8.87 11.24
N TRP A 150 8.14 8.35 11.56
CA TRP A 150 9.13 9.04 12.38
C TRP A 150 9.56 10.38 11.75
N PHE A 151 9.83 10.42 10.43
CA PHE A 151 10.15 11.67 9.73
C PHE A 151 9.01 12.68 9.80
N ASN A 152 7.78 12.24 9.59
CA ASN A 152 6.61 13.11 9.69
C ASN A 152 6.50 13.72 11.08
N GLN A 153 6.65 12.93 12.14
CA GLN A 153 6.62 13.41 13.52
C GLN A 153 7.74 14.41 13.84
N GLN A 154 8.97 14.21 13.29
CA GLN A 154 10.05 15.19 13.46
C GLN A 154 9.74 16.50 12.75
N ASN A 155 9.20 16.42 11.52
CA ASN A 155 8.82 17.60 10.76
C ASN A 155 7.68 18.38 11.44
N GLU A 156 6.66 17.71 11.96
CA GLU A 156 5.57 18.34 12.72
C GLU A 156 6.10 19.12 13.93
N LYS A 157 7.00 18.53 14.70
CA LYS A 157 7.65 19.24 15.82
C LYS A 157 8.41 20.49 15.35
N THR A 158 9.17 20.36 14.26
CA THR A 158 9.91 21.49 13.68
C THR A 158 8.95 22.58 13.18
N GLN A 159 7.81 22.20 12.61
CA GLN A 159 6.77 23.14 12.17
C GLN A 159 6.18 23.92 13.35
N ASP A 160 5.83 23.22 14.44
CA ASP A 160 5.28 23.84 15.65
C ASP A 160 6.29 24.83 16.27
N GLU A 161 7.56 24.44 16.40
CA GLU A 161 8.62 25.29 16.90
C GLU A 161 8.82 26.51 15.99
N LEU A 162 8.88 26.29 14.68
CA LEU A 162 9.03 27.34 13.68
C LEU A 162 7.88 28.34 13.75
N LEU A 163 6.64 27.85 13.79
CA LEU A 163 5.45 28.70 13.91
C LEU A 163 5.47 29.55 15.18
N ASN A 164 5.87 28.97 16.31
CA ASN A 164 6.04 29.68 17.57
C ASN A 164 7.08 30.79 17.47
N HIS A 165 8.19 30.58 16.75
CA HIS A 165 9.19 31.61 16.49
C HIS A 165 8.65 32.72 15.57
N LEU A 166 7.93 32.38 14.50
CA LEU A 166 7.32 33.34 13.58
C LEU A 166 6.30 34.25 14.29
N VAL A 167 5.43 33.67 15.12
CA VAL A 167 4.43 34.45 15.91
C VAL A 167 5.09 35.48 16.83
N LYS A 168 6.28 35.20 17.37
CA LYS A 168 7.02 36.09 18.27
C LYS A 168 8.01 37.04 17.55
N MET A 169 8.22 36.81 16.27
CA MET A 169 9.20 37.55 15.48
C MET A 169 8.83 39.06 15.34
N ASN A 170 9.81 39.92 15.20
CA ASN A 170 9.56 41.32 14.86
C ASN A 170 8.80 41.43 13.51
N PRO A 171 7.74 42.24 13.39
CA PRO A 171 6.92 42.33 12.16
C PRO A 171 7.73 42.58 10.89
N TYR A 172 8.65 43.55 10.91
CA TYR A 172 9.49 43.88 9.76
C TYR A 172 10.43 42.72 9.36
N LYS A 173 10.96 42.00 10.35
CA LYS A 173 11.77 40.79 10.06
C LYS A 173 10.90 39.69 9.44
N PHE A 174 9.65 39.56 9.88
CA PHE A 174 8.71 38.61 9.32
C PHE A 174 8.36 38.94 7.85
N GLU A 175 8.07 40.21 7.53
CA GLU A 175 7.85 40.68 6.16
C GLU A 175 9.05 40.34 5.24
N ASN A 176 10.28 40.67 5.67
CA ASN A 176 11.50 40.34 4.93
C ASN A 176 11.67 38.83 4.72
N LEU A 177 11.39 38.02 5.74
CA LEU A 177 11.50 36.57 5.66
C LEU A 177 10.49 35.97 4.66
N MET A 178 9.28 36.52 4.57
CA MET A 178 8.26 36.08 3.58
C MET A 178 8.66 36.44 2.16
N VAL A 179 9.21 37.62 1.95
CA VAL A 179 9.77 38.01 0.64
C VAL A 179 10.94 37.12 0.25
N GLN A 180 11.81 36.79 1.20
CA GLN A 180 12.92 35.83 0.99
C GLN A 180 12.40 34.45 0.63
N LEU A 181 11.40 33.93 1.35
CA LEU A 181 10.78 32.63 1.07
C LEU A 181 10.26 32.56 -0.36
N LEU A 182 9.45 33.50 -0.77
CA LEU A 182 8.91 33.55 -2.14
C LEU A 182 10.02 33.68 -3.19
N SER A 183 11.11 34.39 -2.87
CA SER A 183 12.26 34.52 -3.76
C SER A 183 12.98 33.18 -3.95
N VAL A 184 13.23 32.42 -2.86
CA VAL A 184 13.84 31.08 -2.90
C VAL A 184 12.91 30.06 -3.59
N MET A 185 11.59 30.22 -3.49
CA MET A 185 10.62 29.43 -4.23
C MET A 185 10.63 29.70 -5.75
N GLY A 186 11.41 30.66 -6.22
CA GLY A 186 11.57 30.99 -7.64
C GLY A 186 10.60 32.05 -8.15
N TYR A 187 9.78 32.67 -7.29
CA TYR A 187 8.86 33.73 -7.73
C TYR A 187 9.58 35.00 -8.21
N LYS A 188 10.80 35.22 -7.75
CA LYS A 188 11.58 36.36 -8.19
C LYS A 188 12.09 36.27 -9.64
N GLY A 189 12.25 35.04 -10.17
CA GLY A 189 12.97 34.82 -11.42
C GLY A 189 14.49 35.11 -11.26
N ASP A 190 15.29 34.78 -12.27
CA ASP A 190 16.76 34.91 -12.18
C ASP A 190 17.22 36.38 -12.13
N GLU A 191 16.56 37.27 -12.86
CA GLU A 191 16.88 38.72 -12.94
C GLU A 191 15.80 39.61 -12.32
N GLY A 192 14.82 39.05 -11.63
CA GLY A 192 13.76 39.79 -10.98
C GLY A 192 14.26 40.51 -9.71
N GLN A 193 13.42 41.39 -9.17
CA GLN A 193 13.68 42.15 -7.94
C GLN A 193 12.61 41.83 -6.91
N ALA A 194 13.00 41.72 -5.66
CA ALA A 194 12.11 41.54 -4.53
C ALA A 194 12.30 42.72 -3.55
N LEU A 195 11.25 43.41 -3.22
CA LEU A 195 11.26 44.61 -2.40
C LEU A 195 10.26 44.44 -1.25
N VAL A 196 10.71 44.75 -0.04
CA VAL A 196 9.83 45.00 1.10
C VAL A 196 9.41 46.47 1.06
N THR A 197 8.14 46.73 1.15
CA THR A 197 7.62 48.12 1.10
C THR A 197 7.89 48.83 2.41
N GLN A 198 8.06 50.17 2.34
CA GLN A 198 8.21 51.01 3.55
C GLN A 198 6.83 51.29 4.17
N LYS A 199 6.73 51.26 5.49
CA LYS A 199 5.48 51.35 6.29
C LYS A 199 4.60 52.57 6.10
N SER A 200 5.00 53.53 5.30
CA SER A 200 4.23 54.76 5.08
C SER A 200 3.58 54.76 3.69
N ASN A 201 2.26 54.65 3.64
CA ASN A 201 1.44 54.81 2.42
C ASN A 201 1.36 53.60 1.46
N ASP A 202 1.59 52.40 1.93
CA ASP A 202 1.57 51.19 1.08
C ASP A 202 0.20 50.51 0.95
N HIS A 203 -0.84 51.06 1.59
CA HIS A 203 -2.22 50.53 1.59
C HIS A 203 -2.31 49.05 1.98
N GLY A 204 -1.38 48.56 2.83
CA GLY A 204 -1.35 47.16 3.31
C GLY A 204 -0.67 46.19 2.34
N ILE A 205 0.21 46.69 1.47
CA ILE A 205 1.11 45.85 0.66
C ILE A 205 2.45 45.80 1.37
N ASP A 206 2.86 44.65 1.86
CA ASP A 206 4.08 44.46 2.64
C ASP A 206 5.30 44.07 1.78
N GLY A 207 5.06 43.56 0.56
CA GLY A 207 6.11 43.24 -0.39
C GLY A 207 5.65 43.19 -1.83
N ILE A 208 6.62 43.38 -2.73
CA ILE A 208 6.42 43.32 -4.19
C ILE A 208 7.56 42.49 -4.76
N ILE A 209 7.22 41.46 -5.55
CA ILE A 209 8.18 40.63 -6.27
C ILE A 209 7.95 40.83 -7.77
N ASN A 210 8.95 41.40 -8.44
CA ASN A 210 9.01 41.46 -9.88
C ASN A 210 9.51 40.14 -10.42
N GLN A 211 8.72 39.46 -11.25
CA GLN A 211 9.04 38.15 -11.81
C GLN A 211 9.93 38.23 -13.05
N ASP A 212 10.01 39.40 -13.64
CA ASP A 212 10.81 39.67 -14.83
C ASP A 212 11.65 40.96 -14.66
N PRO A 213 12.74 41.13 -15.45
CA PRO A 213 13.66 42.29 -15.33
C PRO A 213 13.03 43.65 -15.54
N LEU A 214 11.95 43.68 -16.32
CA LEU A 214 11.24 44.93 -16.65
C LEU A 214 10.14 45.25 -15.64
N GLY A 215 9.83 44.31 -14.73
CA GLY A 215 8.78 44.47 -13.74
C GLY A 215 7.35 44.52 -14.31
N LEU A 216 7.14 43.87 -15.45
CA LEU A 216 5.83 43.75 -16.09
C LEU A 216 4.92 42.76 -15.37
N GLN A 217 5.50 41.69 -14.81
CA GLN A 217 4.82 40.70 -13.97
C GLN A 217 5.19 40.90 -12.53
N LYS A 218 4.20 41.19 -11.69
CA LYS A 218 4.39 41.48 -10.27
C LYS A 218 3.52 40.57 -9.42
N VAL A 219 4.08 40.07 -8.30
CA VAL A 219 3.31 39.46 -7.24
C VAL A 219 3.33 40.38 -6.04
N TYR A 220 2.17 40.73 -5.56
CA TYR A 220 1.99 41.56 -4.37
C TYR A 220 1.78 40.67 -3.16
N LEU A 221 2.39 41.07 -2.04
CA LEU A 221 2.39 40.31 -0.81
C LEU A 221 1.79 41.13 0.32
N GLN A 222 0.87 40.52 1.06
CA GLN A 222 0.47 40.98 2.39
C GLN A 222 0.71 39.88 3.41
N VAL A 223 1.22 40.25 4.58
CA VAL A 223 1.50 39.32 5.66
C VAL A 223 0.82 39.75 6.95
N LYS A 224 0.26 38.78 7.68
CA LYS A 224 -0.38 39.02 8.97
C LYS A 224 0.17 38.05 9.99
N ARG A 225 0.94 38.58 10.93
CA ARG A 225 1.48 37.82 12.06
C ARG A 225 0.42 37.81 13.17
N TYR A 226 -0.44 36.81 13.13
CA TYR A 226 -1.52 36.63 14.12
C TYR A 226 -1.21 35.46 15.06
N ALA A 227 -1.76 35.54 16.28
CA ALA A 227 -1.78 34.41 17.18
C ALA A 227 -2.66 33.27 16.58
N PRO A 228 -2.41 32.01 16.94
CA PRO A 228 -3.12 30.86 16.34
C PRO A 228 -4.64 30.90 16.42
N ASP A 229 -5.17 31.56 17.45
CA ASP A 229 -6.60 31.74 17.73
C ASP A 229 -7.24 32.94 17.02
N ASN A 230 -6.46 33.76 16.35
CA ASN A 230 -6.92 34.97 15.65
C ASN A 230 -6.89 34.75 14.13
N SER A 231 -7.97 34.25 13.56
CA SER A 231 -8.09 33.97 12.12
C SER A 231 -8.29 35.23 11.28
N VAL A 232 -7.69 35.27 10.09
CA VAL A 232 -7.88 36.31 9.08
C VAL A 232 -9.33 36.27 8.57
N GLN A 233 -9.97 37.47 8.50
CA GLN A 233 -11.37 37.62 8.12
C GLN A 233 -11.53 38.10 6.68
N MET A 234 -12.75 37.93 6.09
CA MET A 234 -13.08 38.35 4.74
C MET A 234 -12.75 39.84 4.46
N PRO A 235 -13.02 40.83 5.35
CA PRO A 235 -12.70 42.22 5.09
C PRO A 235 -11.22 42.50 4.81
N GLU A 236 -10.31 41.73 5.42
CA GLU A 236 -8.85 41.89 5.21
C GLU A 236 -8.44 41.46 3.81
N ILE A 237 -9.01 40.37 3.31
CA ILE A 237 -8.80 39.87 1.95
C ILE A 237 -9.35 40.86 0.92
N THR A 238 -10.55 41.39 1.19
CA THR A 238 -11.17 42.38 0.30
C THR A 238 -10.37 43.69 0.25
N ALA A 239 -9.88 44.17 1.40
CA ALA A 239 -9.03 45.35 1.48
C ALA A 239 -7.72 45.14 0.70
N PHE A 240 -7.05 43.99 0.85
CA PHE A 240 -5.84 43.66 0.10
C PHE A 240 -6.10 43.58 -1.41
N SER A 241 -7.19 42.95 -1.84
CA SER A 241 -7.60 42.98 -3.26
C SER A 241 -7.79 44.38 -3.80
N GLY A 242 -8.44 45.27 -3.03
CA GLY A 242 -8.58 46.67 -3.38
C GLY A 242 -7.24 47.38 -3.58
N SER A 243 -6.29 47.13 -2.66
CA SER A 243 -4.96 47.72 -2.69
C SER A 243 -4.15 47.32 -3.93
N ILE A 244 -4.16 46.04 -4.29
CA ILE A 244 -3.44 45.58 -5.50
C ILE A 244 -4.12 46.06 -6.80
N LYS A 245 -5.45 46.17 -6.84
CA LYS A 245 -6.16 46.77 -8.00
C LYS A 245 -5.81 48.22 -8.23
N LEU A 246 -5.60 49.02 -7.18
CA LEU A 246 -5.11 50.39 -7.30
C LEU A 246 -3.70 50.46 -7.90
N LYS A 247 -2.95 49.35 -7.88
CA LYS A 247 -1.64 49.21 -8.53
C LYS A 247 -1.75 48.56 -9.92
N HIS A 248 -2.92 48.46 -10.48
CA HIS A 248 -3.22 47.81 -11.77
C HIS A 248 -2.75 46.35 -11.81
N ALA A 249 -2.86 45.63 -10.69
CA ALA A 249 -2.49 44.23 -10.54
C ALA A 249 -3.72 43.40 -10.17
N ASP A 250 -3.64 42.10 -10.50
CA ASP A 250 -4.71 41.11 -10.29
C ASP A 250 -4.23 39.85 -9.53
N ARG A 251 -2.96 39.82 -9.11
CA ARG A 251 -2.37 38.70 -8.40
C ARG A 251 -1.76 39.13 -7.08
N GLY A 252 -2.12 38.42 -6.02
CA GLY A 252 -1.59 38.66 -4.70
C GLY A 252 -1.47 37.35 -3.89
N VAL A 253 -0.53 37.37 -2.94
CA VAL A 253 -0.35 36.32 -1.95
C VAL A 253 -0.59 36.92 -0.57
N PHE A 254 -1.50 36.32 0.19
CA PHE A 254 -1.78 36.71 1.57
C PHE A 254 -1.28 35.62 2.49
N ILE A 255 -0.29 35.92 3.33
CA ILE A 255 0.35 34.98 4.26
C ILE A 255 -0.05 35.33 5.70
N THR A 256 -0.35 34.31 6.49
CA THR A 256 -0.55 34.49 7.93
C THR A 256 0.12 33.38 8.74
N THR A 257 0.51 33.67 9.98
CA THR A 257 0.92 32.68 10.97
C THR A 257 -0.25 31.95 11.61
N SER A 258 -1.50 32.31 11.27
CA SER A 258 -2.73 31.74 11.81
C SER A 258 -3.51 31.00 10.71
N THR A 259 -4.83 31.05 10.79
CA THR A 259 -5.78 30.44 9.85
C THR A 259 -6.62 31.50 9.14
N PHE A 260 -7.42 31.06 8.17
CA PHE A 260 -8.41 31.90 7.47
C PHE A 260 -9.81 31.40 7.78
N THR A 261 -10.75 32.33 7.97
CA THR A 261 -12.16 31.95 8.07
C THR A 261 -12.69 31.48 6.71
N GLN A 262 -13.80 30.73 6.70
CA GLN A 262 -14.43 30.27 5.47
C GLN A 262 -14.82 31.45 4.55
N GLY A 263 -15.28 32.57 5.14
CA GLY A 263 -15.57 33.78 4.39
C GLY A 263 -14.33 34.39 3.71
N ALA A 264 -13.18 34.39 4.41
CA ALA A 264 -11.91 34.83 3.82
C ALA A 264 -11.45 33.91 2.67
N ILE A 265 -11.59 32.60 2.82
CA ILE A 265 -11.25 31.61 1.79
C ILE A 265 -12.09 31.80 0.53
N ASN A 266 -13.41 31.98 0.69
CA ASN A 266 -14.32 32.21 -0.42
C ASN A 266 -13.99 33.53 -1.14
N ALA A 267 -13.80 34.62 -0.38
CA ALA A 267 -13.43 35.92 -0.95
C ALA A 267 -12.10 35.89 -1.71
N ALA A 268 -11.11 35.20 -1.19
CA ALA A 268 -9.80 35.05 -1.83
C ALA A 268 -9.90 34.32 -3.17
N LYS A 269 -10.73 33.27 -3.25
CA LYS A 269 -11.01 32.54 -4.49
C LYS A 269 -11.65 33.44 -5.54
N ASP A 270 -12.66 34.22 -5.15
CA ASP A 270 -13.38 35.12 -6.05
C ASP A 270 -12.52 36.32 -6.51
N LEU A 271 -11.57 36.74 -5.68
CA LEU A 271 -10.68 37.86 -5.90
C LEU A 271 -9.29 37.48 -6.44
N ASN A 272 -9.06 36.18 -6.75
CA ASN A 272 -7.81 35.66 -7.27
C ASN A 272 -6.59 35.91 -6.34
N ILE A 273 -6.80 35.79 -5.02
CA ILE A 273 -5.77 35.94 -3.99
C ILE A 273 -5.34 34.54 -3.52
N THR A 274 -4.05 34.26 -3.55
CA THR A 274 -3.47 33.03 -2.99
C THR A 274 -3.32 33.16 -1.48
N LEU A 275 -3.82 32.18 -0.73
CA LEU A 275 -3.73 32.16 0.74
C LEU A 275 -2.68 31.15 1.20
N VAL A 276 -1.86 31.58 2.17
CA VAL A 276 -0.90 30.73 2.87
C VAL A 276 -1.13 30.85 4.37
N ASN A 277 -1.69 29.83 4.99
CA ASN A 277 -1.88 29.77 6.45
C ASN A 277 -0.58 29.35 7.18
N GLY A 278 -0.60 29.31 8.51
CA GLY A 278 0.58 28.99 9.33
C GLY A 278 1.16 27.61 9.05
N GLU A 279 0.30 26.60 8.85
CA GLU A 279 0.70 25.23 8.53
C GLU A 279 1.36 25.15 7.14
N MET A 280 0.74 25.73 6.12
CA MET A 280 1.32 25.81 4.77
C MET A 280 2.63 26.57 4.77
N LEU A 281 2.71 27.67 5.53
CA LEU A 281 3.91 28.50 5.65
C LEU A 281 5.09 27.69 6.20
N THR A 282 4.93 27.01 7.33
CA THR A 282 5.99 26.21 7.93
C THR A 282 6.40 25.02 7.06
N ASN A 283 5.47 24.39 6.37
CA ASN A 283 5.74 23.37 5.35
C ASN A 283 6.63 23.91 4.21
N LEU A 284 6.27 25.06 3.65
CA LEU A 284 7.06 25.71 2.59
C LEU A 284 8.44 26.10 3.08
N MET A 285 8.54 26.64 4.30
CA MET A 285 9.83 27.03 4.89
C MET A 285 10.77 25.83 5.06
N ILE A 286 10.25 24.68 5.52
CA ILE A 286 11.02 23.44 5.62
C ILE A 286 11.42 22.93 4.24
N GLN A 287 10.47 22.89 3.30
CA GLN A 287 10.70 22.39 1.93
C GLN A 287 11.80 23.18 1.21
N TYR A 288 11.79 24.51 1.35
CA TYR A 288 12.74 25.41 0.71
C TYR A 288 13.93 25.81 1.60
N GLN A 289 14.03 25.20 2.78
CA GLN A 289 15.12 25.42 3.75
C GLN A 289 15.31 26.91 4.12
N VAL A 290 14.21 27.62 4.32
CA VAL A 290 14.20 29.02 4.77
C VAL A 290 13.85 29.07 6.25
N GLY A 291 14.76 29.60 7.09
CA GLY A 291 14.60 29.67 8.54
C GLY A 291 14.80 28.33 9.26
N VAL A 292 15.25 27.31 8.56
CA VAL A 292 15.61 25.98 9.06
C VAL A 292 16.91 25.52 8.43
N GLU A 293 17.60 24.60 9.10
CA GLU A 293 18.78 23.91 8.57
C GLU A 293 18.61 22.39 8.66
N VAL A 294 19.32 21.65 7.80
CA VAL A 294 19.26 20.19 7.79
C VAL A 294 19.99 19.66 9.02
N LYS A 295 19.28 19.03 9.94
CA LYS A 295 19.85 18.44 11.15
C LYS A 295 20.56 17.12 10.86
N GLU A 296 19.93 16.25 10.06
CA GLU A 296 20.43 14.93 9.75
C GLU A 296 20.05 14.55 8.31
N HIS A 297 20.93 13.81 7.63
CA HIS A 297 20.73 13.37 6.25
C HIS A 297 20.93 11.86 6.14
N TYR A 298 19.88 11.13 5.76
CA TYR A 298 19.91 9.68 5.59
C TYR A 298 19.86 9.34 4.10
N MET A 299 20.85 8.59 3.63
CA MET A 299 20.95 8.15 2.23
C MET A 299 20.94 6.63 2.13
N THR A 300 20.26 6.09 1.13
CA THR A 300 20.35 4.69 0.75
C THR A 300 20.91 4.58 -0.66
N TYR A 301 21.68 3.53 -0.92
CA TYR A 301 22.31 3.31 -2.23
C TYR A 301 21.76 2.03 -2.86
N LYS A 302 21.64 2.03 -4.16
CA LYS A 302 21.42 0.83 -4.99
C LYS A 302 22.55 0.73 -6.03
N ILE A 303 22.80 -0.50 -6.48
CA ILE A 303 23.78 -0.71 -7.57
C ILE A 303 23.19 -0.10 -8.85
N ASP A 304 23.99 0.69 -9.55
CA ASP A 304 23.65 1.14 -10.90
C ASP A 304 23.93 0.02 -11.88
N GLY A 305 22.87 -0.69 -12.28
CA GLY A 305 22.98 -1.81 -13.23
C GLY A 305 23.45 -1.43 -14.63
N ASN A 306 23.54 -0.13 -14.98
CA ASN A 306 24.08 0.33 -16.25
C ASN A 306 25.61 0.38 -16.27
N MET A 307 26.24 0.25 -15.09
CA MET A 307 27.71 0.27 -14.96
C MET A 307 28.32 -1.13 -14.91
N PHE A 308 27.51 -2.16 -14.84
CA PHE A 308 27.89 -3.57 -14.78
C PHE A 308 27.10 -4.38 -15.83
#